data_a444a2d36931dbe9562a21cc8760d3a6
#
_entry.id   a444a2d36931dbe9562a21cc8760d3a6
#
_cell.length_a   1.000
_cell.length_b   1.000
_cell.length_c   1.000
_cell.angle_alpha   90.00
_cell.angle_beta   90.00
_cell.angle_gamma   90.00
#
_symmetry.space_group_name_H-M   'P 1'
#
loop_
_entity.id
_entity.type
_entity.pdbx_description
1 polymer ?
#
loop_
_entity_poly.entity_id
_entity_poly.type
_entity_poly.pdbx_seq_one_letter_code
_entity_poly.pdbx_strand_id
1 'polypeptide(L)'
;INALQYDKQTVDTLGISGGFIISNEILKKDFILRPSMSLDLGYDLSPSSDVSLNYVSDSNTKYTKSIDQEDDESIKGKIGFDILNDTGLSMMFFYERFQTKNSHSDTLYLLTGYVTHRNEEFVLELENETAQINYNRVINGFDIKLSSNYDLLSEIDNYGAKIEVVNKF
;
A
#
# COMPACT_ATOMS: atom_id res chain seq x y z
N ILE A 1 -16.58 4.24 -39.16
CA ILE A 1 -15.91 4.05 -37.84
C ILE A 1 -16.83 3.17 -37.01
N ASN A 2 -16.41 1.94 -36.74
CA ASN A 2 -17.19 1.01 -35.91
C ASN A 2 -16.93 1.37 -34.45
N ALA A 3 -17.74 2.23 -33.87
CA ALA A 3 -17.67 2.54 -32.45
C ALA A 3 -18.34 1.41 -31.65
N LEU A 4 -17.71 1.02 -30.54
CA LEU A 4 -18.25 0.06 -29.59
C LEU A 4 -18.95 0.80 -28.46
N GLN A 5 -20.09 0.29 -28.07
CA GLN A 5 -20.82 0.74 -26.89
C GLN A 5 -20.86 -0.40 -25.87
N TYR A 6 -20.50 -0.08 -24.63
CA TYR A 6 -20.56 -1.00 -23.50
C TYR A 6 -21.83 -0.75 -22.68
N ASP A 7 -22.51 -1.80 -22.30
CA ASP A 7 -23.60 -1.71 -21.36
C ASP A 7 -23.05 -1.35 -19.96
N LYS A 8 -23.92 -0.73 -19.14
CA LYS A 8 -23.55 -0.47 -17.73
C LYS A 8 -23.28 -1.80 -17.03
N GLN A 9 -22.12 -1.89 -16.43
CA GLN A 9 -21.69 -3.07 -15.69
C GLN A 9 -21.83 -2.81 -14.19
N THR A 10 -22.27 -3.82 -13.46
CA THR A 10 -22.22 -3.86 -12.01
C THR A 10 -21.42 -5.09 -11.62
N VAL A 11 -20.35 -4.89 -10.87
CA VAL A 11 -19.53 -5.96 -10.34
C VAL A 11 -19.78 -6.02 -8.84
N ASP A 12 -20.38 -7.11 -8.38
CA ASP A 12 -20.57 -7.39 -6.97
C ASP A 12 -19.41 -8.28 -6.49
N THR A 13 -18.71 -7.85 -5.45
CA THR A 13 -17.62 -8.62 -4.86
C THR A 13 -18.00 -9.08 -3.47
N LEU A 14 -17.83 -10.35 -3.20
CA LEU A 14 -18.03 -10.96 -1.89
C LEU A 14 -16.85 -11.86 -1.57
N GLY A 15 -16.18 -11.59 -0.47
CA GLY A 15 -15.06 -12.42 -0.02
C GLY A 15 -15.18 -12.77 1.45
N ILE A 16 -14.57 -13.87 1.82
CA ILE A 16 -14.35 -14.26 3.21
C ILE A 16 -12.86 -14.45 3.45
N SER A 17 -12.36 -13.96 4.56
CA SER A 17 -10.98 -14.20 4.96
C SER A 17 -10.89 -14.48 6.45
N GLY A 18 -9.83 -15.20 6.82
CA GLY A 18 -9.51 -15.48 8.21
C GLY A 18 -8.02 -15.71 8.37
N GLY A 19 -7.50 -15.32 9.50
CA GLY A 19 -6.06 -15.41 9.74
C GLY A 19 -5.71 -15.26 11.21
N PHE A 20 -4.41 -15.17 11.47
CA PHE A 20 -3.87 -14.92 12.81
C PHE A 20 -2.70 -13.95 12.75
N ILE A 21 -2.48 -13.27 13.86
CA ILE A 21 -1.33 -12.39 14.07
C ILE A 21 -0.64 -12.86 15.36
N ILE A 22 0.67 -13.02 15.27
CA ILE A 22 1.54 -13.27 16.42
C ILE A 22 2.45 -12.06 16.56
N SER A 23 2.46 -11.45 17.75
CA SER A 23 3.36 -10.37 18.07
C SER A 23 3.88 -10.51 19.49
N ASN A 24 5.05 -9.95 19.74
CA ASN A 24 5.65 -9.90 21.06
C ASN A 24 6.27 -8.52 21.30
N GLU A 25 6.45 -8.17 22.56
CA GLU A 25 7.15 -6.94 22.93
C GLU A 25 8.36 -7.31 23.80
N ILE A 26 9.53 -6.90 23.35
CA ILE A 26 10.80 -7.12 24.02
C ILE A 26 11.30 -5.77 24.52
N LEU A 27 11.19 -5.54 25.82
CA LEU A 27 11.66 -4.34 26.47
C LEU A 27 13.15 -4.47 26.81
N LYS A 28 13.94 -3.52 26.37
CA LYS A 28 15.34 -3.34 26.76
C LYS A 28 15.51 -1.96 27.39
N LYS A 29 16.67 -1.73 28.02
CA LYS A 29 16.93 -0.49 28.73
C LYS A 29 16.76 0.76 27.83
N ASP A 30 17.18 0.67 26.58
CA ASP A 30 17.29 1.82 25.68
C ASP A 30 16.37 1.70 24.45
N PHE A 31 15.64 0.59 24.28
CA PHE A 31 14.72 0.40 23.17
C PHE A 31 13.63 -0.66 23.41
N ILE A 32 12.56 -0.55 22.66
CA ILE A 32 11.48 -1.52 22.57
C ILE A 32 11.56 -2.16 21.19
N LEU A 33 11.57 -3.50 21.12
CA LEU A 33 11.49 -4.26 19.87
C LEU A 33 10.18 -5.04 19.85
N ARG A 34 9.41 -4.88 18.76
CA ARG A 34 8.12 -5.58 18.55
C ARG A 34 8.17 -6.41 17.28
N PRO A 35 8.66 -7.65 17.33
CA PRO A 35 8.52 -8.56 16.21
C PRO A 35 7.07 -8.97 16.01
N SER A 36 6.66 -9.13 14.77
CA SER A 36 5.31 -9.56 14.40
C SER A 36 5.31 -10.45 13.16
N MET A 37 4.34 -11.33 13.10
CA MET A 37 4.06 -12.20 11.97
C MET A 37 2.55 -12.36 11.82
N SER A 38 2.05 -12.33 10.59
CA SER A 38 0.64 -12.67 10.30
C SER A 38 0.54 -13.61 9.12
N LEU A 39 -0.55 -14.36 9.11
CA LEU A 39 -0.97 -15.19 8.00
C LEU A 39 -2.48 -15.04 7.85
N ASP A 40 -2.92 -14.67 6.65
CA ASP A 40 -4.32 -14.55 6.27
C ASP A 40 -4.61 -15.46 5.08
N LEU A 41 -5.73 -16.14 5.13
CA LEU A 41 -6.26 -16.95 4.05
C LEU A 41 -7.58 -16.33 3.60
N GLY A 42 -7.71 -16.07 2.32
CA GLY A 42 -8.89 -15.48 1.72
C GLY A 42 -9.50 -16.39 0.67
N TYR A 43 -10.83 -16.31 0.55
CA TYR A 43 -11.59 -16.94 -0.50
C TYR A 43 -12.56 -15.94 -1.09
N ASP A 44 -12.54 -15.77 -2.40
CA ASP A 44 -13.47 -14.91 -3.11
C ASP A 44 -14.69 -15.73 -3.56
N LEU A 45 -15.86 -15.27 -3.13
CA LEU A 45 -17.17 -15.86 -3.44
C LEU A 45 -17.90 -15.09 -4.55
N SER A 46 -17.22 -14.13 -5.17
CA SER A 46 -17.83 -13.28 -6.19
C SER A 46 -18.27 -14.11 -7.40
N PRO A 47 -19.47 -13.88 -7.90
CA PRO A 47 -19.93 -14.56 -9.13
C PRO A 47 -19.13 -14.03 -10.33
N SER A 48 -19.04 -14.84 -11.38
CA SER A 48 -18.52 -14.40 -12.67
C SER A 48 -19.34 -13.18 -13.17
N SER A 49 -18.67 -12.23 -13.79
CA SER A 49 -19.30 -11.03 -14.35
C SER A 49 -19.40 -11.13 -15.85
N ASP A 50 -20.57 -10.80 -16.41
CA ASP A 50 -20.75 -10.74 -17.86
C ASP A 50 -20.56 -9.31 -18.35
N VAL A 51 -19.69 -9.14 -19.33
CA VAL A 51 -19.50 -7.88 -20.06
C VAL A 51 -20.25 -7.94 -21.37
N SER A 52 -21.22 -7.07 -21.56
CA SER A 52 -21.96 -6.97 -22.81
C SER A 52 -21.56 -5.71 -23.58
N LEU A 53 -21.36 -5.87 -24.87
CA LEU A 53 -21.04 -4.79 -25.78
C LEU A 53 -21.79 -4.96 -27.10
N ASN A 54 -22.05 -3.87 -27.80
CA ASN A 54 -22.61 -3.85 -29.14
C ASN A 54 -21.92 -2.81 -30.01
N TYR A 55 -22.01 -2.94 -31.32
CA TYR A 55 -21.63 -1.87 -32.21
C TYR A 55 -22.71 -0.78 -32.21
N VAL A 56 -22.29 0.49 -32.21
CA VAL A 56 -23.23 1.63 -32.30
C VAL A 56 -24.05 1.56 -33.60
N SER A 57 -23.47 1.01 -34.65
CA SER A 57 -24.13 0.79 -35.96
C SER A 57 -25.10 -0.39 -35.96
N ASP A 58 -25.03 -1.29 -35.00
CA ASP A 58 -25.92 -2.46 -34.85
C ASP A 58 -26.19 -2.73 -33.38
N SER A 59 -27.14 -2.00 -32.83
CA SER A 59 -27.54 -2.10 -31.41
C SER A 59 -28.33 -3.37 -31.11
N ASN A 60 -28.77 -4.12 -32.13
CA ASN A 60 -29.56 -5.35 -31.94
C ASN A 60 -28.66 -6.58 -31.69
N THR A 61 -27.42 -6.53 -32.13
CA THR A 61 -26.47 -7.64 -31.93
C THR A 61 -25.61 -7.38 -30.70
N LYS A 62 -25.90 -8.09 -29.60
CA LYS A 62 -25.12 -8.04 -28.36
C LYS A 62 -24.07 -9.15 -28.33
N TYR A 63 -22.88 -8.76 -28.00
CA TYR A 63 -21.79 -9.69 -27.72
C TYR A 63 -21.56 -9.71 -26.20
N THR A 64 -21.67 -10.89 -25.60
CA THR A 64 -21.45 -11.07 -24.18
C THR A 64 -20.19 -11.89 -23.98
N LYS A 65 -19.28 -11.40 -23.15
CA LYS A 65 -18.11 -12.13 -22.69
C LYS A 65 -18.20 -12.31 -21.18
N SER A 66 -18.18 -13.55 -20.73
CA SER A 66 -18.03 -13.85 -19.30
C SER A 66 -16.59 -13.57 -18.90
N ILE A 67 -16.43 -12.88 -17.79
CA ILE A 67 -15.16 -12.68 -17.11
C ILE A 67 -15.23 -13.59 -15.89
N ASP A 68 -14.66 -14.78 -16.03
CA ASP A 68 -14.50 -15.68 -14.91
C ASP A 68 -13.41 -15.16 -14.00
N GLN A 69 -13.66 -15.20 -12.70
CA GLN A 69 -12.64 -14.89 -11.72
C GLN A 69 -11.69 -16.09 -11.63
N GLU A 70 -10.46 -15.89 -12.07
CA GLU A 70 -9.48 -16.99 -12.14
C GLU A 70 -8.88 -17.33 -10.77
N ASP A 71 -8.97 -16.43 -9.79
CA ASP A 71 -8.29 -16.52 -8.50
C ASP A 71 -9.28 -16.44 -7.34
N ASP A 72 -9.84 -17.59 -6.96
CA ASP A 72 -10.78 -17.68 -5.83
C ASP A 72 -10.06 -17.70 -4.47
N GLU A 73 -8.83 -18.20 -4.44
CA GLU A 73 -8.06 -18.43 -3.23
C GLU A 73 -6.89 -17.45 -3.13
N SER A 74 -6.69 -16.93 -1.94
CA SER A 74 -5.54 -16.06 -1.66
C SER A 74 -4.91 -16.40 -0.32
N ILE A 75 -3.59 -16.20 -0.26
CA ILE A 75 -2.80 -16.30 0.95
C ILE A 75 -1.96 -15.03 1.09
N LYS A 76 -1.98 -14.42 2.28
CA LYS A 76 -1.16 -13.27 2.60
C LYS A 76 -0.35 -13.54 3.85
N GLY A 77 0.97 -13.55 3.70
CA GLY A 77 1.91 -13.68 4.79
C GLY A 77 2.66 -12.38 5.01
N LYS A 78 2.82 -11.96 6.27
CA LYS A 78 3.59 -10.78 6.65
C LYS A 78 4.50 -11.11 7.82
N ILE A 79 5.74 -10.64 7.74
CA ILE A 79 6.72 -10.70 8.84
C ILE A 79 7.40 -9.35 8.98
N GLY A 80 7.61 -8.91 10.21
CA GLY A 80 8.24 -7.62 10.43
C GLY A 80 8.61 -7.38 11.88
N PHE A 81 9.13 -6.18 12.11
CA PHE A 81 9.43 -5.68 13.46
C PHE A 81 9.36 -4.15 13.52
N ASP A 82 9.05 -3.66 14.70
CA ASP A 82 9.17 -2.25 15.05
C ASP A 82 10.24 -2.08 16.12
N ILE A 83 11.04 -1.03 15.99
CA ILE A 83 12.00 -0.59 17.00
C ILE A 83 11.65 0.84 17.39
N LEU A 84 11.55 1.09 18.68
CA LEU A 84 11.42 2.42 19.26
C LEU A 84 12.52 2.63 20.28
N ASN A 85 13.30 3.68 20.13
CA ASN A 85 14.42 4.00 21.00
C ASN A 85 14.13 5.29 21.80
N ASP A 86 14.63 5.39 23.01
CA ASP A 86 14.48 6.57 23.90
C ASP A 86 15.11 7.84 23.31
N THR A 87 16.03 7.72 22.36
CA THR A 87 16.67 8.88 21.71
C THR A 87 15.81 9.53 20.63
N GLY A 88 14.60 9.03 20.38
CA GLY A 88 13.69 9.51 19.35
C GLY A 88 13.83 8.84 17.98
N LEU A 89 14.66 7.78 17.88
CA LEU A 89 14.75 6.94 16.70
C LEU A 89 13.64 5.89 16.72
N SER A 90 12.90 5.80 15.63
CA SER A 90 11.94 4.73 15.37
C SER A 90 12.27 4.05 14.03
N MET A 91 12.02 2.75 13.95
CA MET A 91 12.18 1.98 12.73
C MET A 91 11.07 0.93 12.66
N MET A 92 10.45 0.83 11.51
CA MET A 92 9.51 -0.24 11.17
C MET A 92 10.02 -0.92 9.90
N PHE A 93 10.05 -2.22 9.93
CA PHE A 93 10.38 -3.04 8.76
C PHE A 93 9.36 -4.15 8.63
N PHE A 94 8.88 -4.40 7.42
CA PHE A 94 8.14 -5.61 7.13
C PHE A 94 8.34 -6.08 5.69
N TYR A 95 8.18 -7.37 5.52
CA TYR A 95 8.00 -8.04 4.25
C TYR A 95 6.62 -8.68 4.23
N GLU A 96 5.87 -8.43 3.17
CA GLU A 96 4.55 -9.02 2.93
C GLU A 96 4.55 -9.71 1.58
N ARG A 97 4.04 -10.92 1.54
CA ARG A 97 3.74 -11.64 0.32
C ARG A 97 2.26 -11.92 0.25
N PHE A 98 1.65 -11.48 -0.83
CA PHE A 98 0.30 -11.84 -1.24
C PHE A 98 0.40 -12.79 -2.43
N GLN A 99 -0.30 -13.89 -2.39
CA GLN A 99 -0.30 -14.90 -3.44
C GLN A 99 -1.70 -15.42 -3.70
N THR A 100 -2.07 -15.49 -4.97
CA THR A 100 -3.21 -16.21 -5.49
C THR A 100 -2.74 -17.43 -6.28
N LYS A 101 -3.65 -18.15 -6.91
CA LYS A 101 -3.31 -19.30 -7.76
C LYS A 101 -2.42 -18.89 -8.95
N ASN A 102 -2.69 -17.73 -9.56
CA ASN A 102 -2.09 -17.31 -10.83
C ASN A 102 -1.17 -16.09 -10.68
N SER A 103 -1.18 -15.40 -9.54
CA SER A 103 -0.42 -14.19 -9.33
C SER A 103 0.21 -14.12 -7.94
N HIS A 104 1.23 -13.29 -7.81
CA HIS A 104 1.80 -12.93 -6.51
C HIS A 104 2.31 -11.50 -6.54
N SER A 105 2.33 -10.90 -5.37
CA SER A 105 3.02 -9.64 -5.15
C SER A 105 3.82 -9.69 -3.86
N ASP A 106 4.98 -9.07 -3.88
CA ASP A 106 5.87 -8.95 -2.75
C ASP A 106 6.02 -7.48 -2.38
N THR A 107 5.86 -7.14 -1.11
CA THR A 107 6.07 -5.79 -0.60
C THR A 107 7.16 -5.81 0.45
N LEU A 108 8.21 -5.06 0.21
CA LEU A 108 9.26 -4.75 1.18
C LEU A 108 9.07 -3.30 1.63
N TYR A 109 8.97 -3.09 2.92
CA TYR A 109 8.72 -1.79 3.50
C TYR A 109 9.69 -1.49 4.64
N LEU A 110 10.29 -0.33 4.59
CA LEU A 110 11.12 0.22 5.65
C LEU A 110 10.69 1.67 5.92
N LEU A 111 10.30 1.93 7.13
CA LEU A 111 10.08 3.28 7.64
C LEU A 111 11.08 3.53 8.75
N THR A 112 11.84 4.60 8.67
CA THR A 112 12.68 5.07 9.78
C THR A 112 12.39 6.52 10.06
N GLY A 113 12.15 6.83 11.32
CA GLY A 113 11.86 8.17 11.80
C GLY A 113 12.86 8.58 12.88
N TYR A 114 13.16 9.86 12.92
CA TYR A 114 13.96 10.47 13.98
C TYR A 114 13.35 11.80 14.40
N VAL A 115 13.06 11.92 15.69
CA VAL A 115 12.55 13.14 16.29
C VAL A 115 13.64 13.78 17.15
N THR A 116 14.03 15.00 16.80
CA THR A 116 15.04 15.75 17.56
C THR A 116 14.43 16.39 18.82
N HIS A 117 15.28 16.81 19.75
CA HIS A 117 14.86 17.60 20.92
C HIS A 117 14.20 18.95 20.59
N ARG A 118 14.29 19.41 19.33
CA ARG A 118 13.66 20.63 18.83
C ARG A 118 12.33 20.37 18.13
N ASN A 119 11.75 19.16 18.28
CA ASN A 119 10.56 18.72 17.57
C ASN A 119 10.68 18.82 16.04
N GLU A 120 11.89 18.57 15.54
CA GLU A 120 12.13 18.33 14.12
C GLU A 120 11.97 16.83 13.88
N GLU A 121 11.22 16.48 12.87
CA GLU A 121 10.96 15.10 12.49
C GLU A 121 11.55 14.82 11.12
N PHE A 122 12.33 13.78 11.02
CA PHE A 122 12.86 13.23 9.77
C PHE A 122 12.28 11.84 9.57
N VAL A 123 11.71 11.58 8.42
CA VAL A 123 11.17 10.27 8.06
C VAL A 123 11.74 9.87 6.71
N LEU A 124 12.32 8.67 6.67
CA LEU A 124 12.68 7.97 5.44
C LEU A 124 11.75 6.77 5.30
N GLU A 125 11.09 6.69 4.17
CA GLU A 125 10.19 5.60 3.79
C GLU A 125 10.70 4.97 2.51
N LEU A 126 10.86 3.66 2.53
CA LEU A 126 11.21 2.84 1.38
C LEU A 126 10.11 1.80 1.21
N GLU A 127 9.48 1.77 0.06
CA GLU A 127 8.49 0.77 -0.29
C GLU A 127 8.80 0.22 -1.68
N ASN A 128 9.17 -1.06 -1.75
CA ASN A 128 9.60 -1.71 -2.98
C ASN A 128 10.62 -0.88 -3.77
N GLU A 129 10.12 -0.18 -4.78
CA GLU A 129 10.91 0.56 -5.76
C GLU A 129 10.91 2.07 -5.50
N THR A 130 10.20 2.53 -4.46
CA THR A 130 10.06 3.96 -4.16
C THR A 130 10.79 4.33 -2.88
N ALA A 131 11.39 5.51 -2.87
CA ALA A 131 11.98 6.13 -1.70
C ALA A 131 11.34 7.48 -1.46
N GLN A 132 10.97 7.77 -0.22
CA GLN A 132 10.42 9.05 0.18
C GLN A 132 11.14 9.57 1.42
N ILE A 133 11.52 10.83 1.40
CA ILE A 133 12.10 11.54 2.55
C ILE A 133 11.16 12.67 2.93
N ASN A 134 10.80 12.72 4.20
CA ASN A 134 9.97 13.77 4.76
C ASN A 134 10.72 14.47 5.91
N TYR A 135 10.63 15.76 5.93
CA TYR A 135 11.08 16.59 7.05
C TYR A 135 9.92 17.45 7.52
N ASN A 136 9.69 17.47 8.81
CA ASN A 136 8.65 18.28 9.45
C ASN A 136 9.24 19.11 10.60
N ARG A 137 8.88 20.38 10.69
CA ARG A 137 9.25 21.27 11.77
C ARG A 137 8.19 22.33 12.03
N VAL A 138 7.91 22.58 13.30
CA VAL A 138 7.04 23.70 13.71
C VAL A 138 7.89 24.91 14.10
N ILE A 139 7.68 26.04 13.43
CA ILE A 139 8.36 27.32 13.71
C ILE A 139 7.30 28.38 13.92
N ASN A 140 7.24 28.98 15.13
CA ASN A 140 6.34 30.08 15.46
C ASN A 140 4.86 29.86 15.06
N GLY A 141 4.34 28.62 15.23
CA GLY A 141 2.97 28.26 14.88
C GLY A 141 2.77 27.84 13.41
N PHE A 142 3.81 27.91 12.60
CA PHE A 142 3.80 27.39 11.24
C PHE A 142 4.36 25.97 11.22
N ASP A 143 3.62 25.04 10.62
CA ASP A 143 4.06 23.69 10.33
C ASP A 143 4.69 23.66 8.94
N ILE A 144 6.00 23.43 8.86
CA ILE A 144 6.77 23.39 7.62
C ILE A 144 7.06 21.94 7.31
N LYS A 145 6.57 21.46 6.17
CA LYS A 145 6.81 20.12 5.67
C LYS A 145 7.56 20.17 4.36
N LEU A 146 8.64 19.43 4.29
CA LEU A 146 9.39 19.19 3.07
C LEU A 146 9.29 17.72 2.75
N SER A 147 8.93 17.38 1.53
CA SER A 147 8.90 15.98 1.07
C SER A 147 9.60 15.86 -0.27
N SER A 148 10.30 14.76 -0.45
CA SER A 148 10.89 14.36 -1.72
C SER A 148 10.64 12.89 -1.94
N ASN A 149 10.25 12.51 -3.15
CA ASN A 149 10.07 11.12 -3.55
C ASN A 149 10.95 10.82 -4.76
N TYR A 150 11.40 9.59 -4.83
CA TYR A 150 12.26 9.06 -5.89
C TYR A 150 11.83 7.63 -6.23
N ASP A 151 11.76 7.34 -7.52
CA ASP A 151 11.53 6.00 -8.05
C ASP A 151 12.89 5.35 -8.34
N LEU A 152 13.20 4.26 -7.64
CA LEU A 152 14.52 3.61 -7.65
C LEU A 152 14.77 2.77 -8.92
N LEU A 153 13.71 2.33 -9.61
CA LEU A 153 13.81 1.45 -10.77
C LEU A 153 13.35 2.09 -12.08
N SER A 154 12.89 3.33 -12.05
CA SER A 154 12.50 4.04 -13.27
C SER A 154 13.73 4.29 -14.16
N GLU A 155 13.67 3.88 -15.41
CA GLU A 155 14.68 4.23 -16.43
C GLU A 155 14.70 5.73 -16.74
N ILE A 156 13.65 6.45 -16.35
CA ILE A 156 13.53 7.90 -16.47
C ILE A 156 13.55 8.44 -15.04
N ASP A 157 14.48 9.36 -14.74
CA ASP A 157 14.56 10.04 -13.45
C ASP A 157 13.18 10.60 -13.06
N ASN A 158 12.47 9.86 -12.21
CA ASN A 158 11.17 10.25 -11.69
C ASN A 158 11.34 10.65 -10.23
N TYR A 159 11.46 11.95 -10.02
CA TYR A 159 11.58 12.53 -8.69
C TYR A 159 10.61 13.70 -8.51
N GLY A 160 10.14 13.85 -7.31
CA GLY A 160 9.27 14.96 -6.92
C GLY A 160 9.79 15.62 -5.64
N ALA A 161 9.55 16.90 -5.51
CA ALA A 161 9.76 17.63 -4.27
C ALA A 161 8.55 18.52 -3.99
N LYS A 162 8.11 18.58 -2.72
CA LYS A 162 6.99 19.39 -2.26
C LYS A 162 7.39 20.15 -1.01
N ILE A 163 7.00 21.41 -0.95
CA ILE A 163 7.06 22.23 0.26
C ILE A 163 5.64 22.61 0.64
N GLU A 164 5.28 22.37 1.88
CA GLU A 164 3.98 22.73 2.43
C GLU A 164 4.18 23.54 3.70
N VAL A 165 3.48 24.66 3.82
CA VAL A 165 3.48 25.50 5.01
C VAL A 165 2.04 25.67 5.47
N VAL A 166 1.74 25.20 6.66
CA VAL A 166 0.39 25.25 7.25
C VAL A 166 0.44 26.08 8.52
N ASN A 167 -0.42 27.06 8.63
CA ASN A 167 -0.61 27.80 9.88
C ASN A 167 -1.63 27.07 10.75
N LYS A 168 -1.24 26.75 11.97
CA LYS A 168 -2.17 26.19 12.98
C LYS A 168 -2.65 27.36 13.85
N PHE A 169 -3.87 27.82 13.59
CA PHE A 169 -4.58 28.76 14.44
C PHE A 169 -5.01 28.12 15.76
#